data_a8296e9da42873fca4aa62d96ddcc9dd
#
_entry.id   a8296e9da42873fca4aa62d96ddcc9dd
#
_cell.length_a   1.000
_cell.length_b   1.000
_cell.length_c   1.000
_cell.angle_alpha   90.00
_cell.angle_beta   90.00
_cell.angle_gamma   90.00
#
_symmetry.space_group_name_H-M   'P 1'
#
loop_
_entity.id
_entity.type
_entity.pdbx_description
1 polymer ?
#
loop_
_entity_poly.entity_id
_entity_poly.type
_entity_poly.pdbx_seq_one_letter_code
_entity_poly.pdbx_strand_id
1 'polypeptide(L)'
;MDDLSLPCPDPDLDATVRYGPVDAVFVPGNTLPPQHLIGNVNIVPFVGSDAVVVRVAGGRPEIPGGTLEPGEDYLAALRRELREEAGAELRSWTLLGAYRCHSVASNPYRPHLPHPDFYRVVGFGEITLVGQPTNPSGGEEVVEVSLMPIATVEHLFRQWQRPDIAALYRLAMRIRGSA
;
A
#
# COMPACT_ATOMS: atom_id res chain seq x y z
N MET A 1 -1.39 -26.50 -12.84
CA MET A 1 -1.25 -25.89 -11.50
C MET A 1 -1.99 -24.59 -11.55
N ASP A 2 -3.16 -24.60 -10.93
CA ASP A 2 -4.18 -23.59 -11.12
C ASP A 2 -3.73 -22.25 -10.54
N ASP A 3 -3.63 -21.28 -11.43
CA ASP A 3 -3.60 -19.87 -11.12
C ASP A 3 -4.91 -19.53 -10.41
N LEU A 4 -4.91 -19.59 -9.08
CA LEU A 4 -5.98 -19.05 -8.26
C LEU A 4 -5.87 -17.51 -8.30
N SER A 5 -6.06 -16.94 -9.45
CA SER A 5 -6.46 -15.54 -9.56
C SER A 5 -7.83 -15.43 -8.88
N LEU A 6 -7.82 -15.07 -7.60
CA LEU A 6 -9.05 -14.72 -6.91
C LEU A 6 -9.72 -13.64 -7.76
N PRO A 7 -10.94 -13.87 -8.25
CA PRO A 7 -11.65 -12.81 -8.96
C PRO A 7 -11.69 -11.60 -8.03
N CYS A 8 -11.26 -10.46 -8.52
CA CYS A 8 -11.39 -9.22 -7.76
C CYS A 8 -12.89 -8.85 -7.78
N PRO A 9 -13.67 -9.17 -6.75
CA PRO A 9 -15.11 -8.94 -6.79
C PRO A 9 -15.47 -7.50 -6.42
N ASP A 10 -14.49 -6.60 -6.34
CA ASP A 10 -14.70 -5.23 -5.94
C ASP A 10 -14.44 -4.30 -7.14
N PRO A 11 -15.51 -3.68 -7.71
CA PRO A 11 -15.38 -2.85 -8.90
C PRO A 11 -14.47 -1.62 -8.68
N ASP A 12 -14.26 -1.19 -7.44
CA ASP A 12 -13.35 -0.09 -7.14
C ASP A 12 -11.87 -0.49 -7.34
N LEU A 13 -11.55 -1.80 -7.38
CA LEU A 13 -10.20 -2.32 -7.67
C LEU A 13 -9.99 -2.64 -9.16
N ASP A 14 -11.06 -2.79 -9.94
CA ASP A 14 -10.95 -3.09 -11.37
C ASP A 14 -10.62 -1.84 -12.19
N ALA A 15 -10.80 -0.65 -11.61
CA ALA A 15 -10.57 0.60 -12.29
C ALA A 15 -9.07 0.92 -12.41
N THR A 16 -8.68 1.49 -13.57
CA THR A 16 -7.34 2.05 -13.71
C THR A 16 -7.21 3.30 -12.84
N VAL A 17 -6.22 3.30 -11.96
CA VAL A 17 -5.87 4.46 -11.13
C VAL A 17 -4.68 5.18 -11.76
N ARG A 18 -4.74 6.51 -11.83
CA ARG A 18 -3.66 7.32 -12.40
C ARG A 18 -2.94 8.12 -11.33
N TYR A 19 -1.62 7.98 -11.29
CA TYR A 19 -0.71 8.70 -10.40
C TYR A 19 0.31 9.50 -11.24
N GLY A 20 -0.01 10.75 -11.56
CA GLY A 20 0.83 11.54 -12.44
C GLY A 20 1.01 10.85 -13.80
N PRO A 21 2.23 10.49 -14.23
CA PRO A 21 2.48 9.82 -15.50
C PRO A 21 2.29 8.29 -15.44
N VAL A 22 1.79 7.74 -14.32
CA VAL A 22 1.68 6.29 -14.11
C VAL A 22 0.24 5.86 -14.14
N ASP A 23 -0.08 4.92 -15.03
CA ASP A 23 -1.34 4.16 -15.01
C ASP A 23 -1.12 2.86 -14.24
N ALA A 24 -2.05 2.54 -13.34
CA ALA A 24 -1.96 1.39 -12.45
C ALA A 24 -3.28 0.61 -12.43
N VAL A 25 -3.20 -0.71 -12.55
CA VAL A 25 -4.33 -1.64 -12.46
C VAL A 25 -4.03 -2.67 -11.37
N PHE A 26 -4.94 -2.83 -10.42
CA PHE A 26 -4.78 -3.80 -9.35
C PHE A 26 -5.04 -5.22 -9.86
N VAL A 27 -4.12 -6.12 -9.54
CA VAL A 27 -4.24 -7.55 -9.80
C VAL A 27 -4.20 -8.27 -8.46
N PRO A 28 -5.33 -8.79 -7.97
CA PRO A 28 -5.36 -9.56 -6.73
C PRO A 28 -4.59 -10.87 -6.92
N GLY A 29 -3.95 -11.36 -5.87
CA GLY A 29 -3.22 -12.62 -5.95
C GLY A 29 -2.35 -12.89 -4.74
N ASN A 30 -1.88 -14.13 -4.65
CA ASN A 30 -1.03 -14.63 -3.58
C ASN A 30 0.42 -14.90 -4.02
N THR A 31 0.76 -14.54 -5.26
CA THR A 31 2.10 -14.72 -5.83
C THR A 31 2.76 -13.36 -6.03
N LEU A 32 3.94 -13.20 -5.44
CA LEU A 32 4.73 -11.98 -5.61
C LEU A 32 5.25 -11.85 -7.04
N PRO A 33 5.23 -10.65 -7.62
CA PRO A 33 5.97 -10.38 -8.85
C PRO A 33 7.48 -10.55 -8.63
N PRO A 34 8.26 -10.71 -9.72
CA PRO A 34 9.72 -10.76 -9.62
C PRO A 34 10.28 -9.54 -8.88
N GLN A 35 11.18 -9.78 -7.91
CA GLN A 35 11.73 -8.73 -7.04
C GLN A 35 12.28 -7.53 -7.82
N HIS A 36 12.97 -7.77 -8.95
CA HIS A 36 13.57 -6.70 -9.75
C HIS A 36 12.55 -5.81 -10.49
N LEU A 37 11.27 -6.20 -10.50
CA LEU A 37 10.17 -5.39 -11.04
C LEU A 37 9.35 -4.70 -9.95
N ILE A 38 9.65 -4.93 -8.67
CA ILE A 38 8.96 -4.26 -7.56
C ILE A 38 9.61 -2.89 -7.37
N GLY A 39 8.84 -1.83 -7.61
CA GLY A 39 9.29 -0.45 -7.40
C GLY A 39 8.74 0.19 -6.14
N ASN A 40 7.67 -0.38 -5.58
CA ASN A 40 6.98 0.20 -4.42
C ASN A 40 6.25 -0.89 -3.61
N VAL A 41 6.08 -0.66 -2.31
CA VAL A 41 5.33 -1.53 -1.41
C VAL A 41 4.42 -0.71 -0.49
N ASN A 42 3.19 -1.19 -0.28
CA ASN A 42 2.23 -0.59 0.66
C ASN A 42 1.61 -1.66 1.54
N ILE A 43 1.10 -1.25 2.68
CA ILE A 43 0.37 -2.11 3.60
C ILE A 43 -0.97 -1.50 4.00
N VAL A 44 -1.99 -2.36 4.12
CA VAL A 44 -3.24 -2.10 4.84
C VAL A 44 -3.03 -2.56 6.27
N PRO A 45 -2.69 -1.64 7.20
CA PRO A 45 -2.22 -2.02 8.53
C PRO A 45 -3.34 -2.10 9.54
N PHE A 46 -3.19 -3.03 10.49
CA PHE A 46 -4.13 -3.23 11.59
C PHE A 46 -3.42 -3.27 12.95
N VAL A 47 -4.14 -2.86 13.99
CA VAL A 47 -3.84 -3.11 15.39
C VAL A 47 -5.10 -3.75 15.98
N GLY A 48 -5.09 -5.06 16.13
CA GLY A 48 -6.27 -5.82 16.52
C GLY A 48 -7.43 -5.67 15.53
N SER A 49 -8.58 -5.17 15.97
CA SER A 49 -9.77 -4.95 15.13
C SER A 49 -9.74 -3.63 14.35
N ASP A 50 -8.89 -2.69 14.75
CA ASP A 50 -8.86 -1.36 14.17
C ASP A 50 -7.85 -1.26 13.03
N ALA A 51 -8.21 -0.52 12.01
CA ALA A 51 -7.30 -0.14 10.94
C ALA A 51 -6.45 1.07 11.34
N VAL A 52 -5.23 1.12 10.84
CA VAL A 52 -4.36 2.29 11.00
C VAL A 52 -4.35 3.09 9.71
N VAL A 53 -4.54 4.40 9.82
CA VAL A 53 -4.50 5.36 8.71
C VAL A 53 -3.49 6.43 9.07
N VAL A 54 -2.62 6.76 8.13
CA VAL A 54 -1.73 7.92 8.25
C VAL A 54 -2.35 9.11 7.52
N ARG A 55 -2.12 10.32 8.02
CA ARG A 55 -2.50 11.56 7.34
C ARG A 55 -1.26 12.37 7.04
N VAL A 56 -1.11 12.74 5.79
CA VAL A 56 -0.04 13.62 5.36
C VAL A 56 -0.44 15.09 5.50
N ALA A 57 0.51 15.99 5.34
CA ALA A 57 0.26 17.43 5.35
C ALA A 57 -0.92 17.79 4.42
N GLY A 58 -1.82 18.64 4.91
CA GLY A 58 -3.10 18.93 4.24
C GLY A 58 -4.24 17.97 4.61
N GLY A 59 -4.00 16.98 5.48
CA GLY A 59 -5.03 16.09 6.05
C GLY A 59 -5.44 14.90 5.16
N ARG A 60 -4.77 14.70 4.02
CA ARG A 60 -5.06 13.62 3.09
C ARG A 60 -4.71 12.26 3.72
N PRO A 61 -5.68 11.31 3.77
CA PRO A 61 -5.42 9.98 4.30
C PRO A 61 -4.63 9.14 3.30
N GLU A 62 -3.70 8.34 3.81
CA GLU A 62 -2.90 7.39 3.04
C GLU A 62 -2.75 6.08 3.81
N ILE A 63 -2.31 5.03 3.11
CA ILE A 63 -1.80 3.79 3.70
C ILE A 63 -0.27 3.84 3.71
N PRO A 64 0.40 3.36 4.77
CA PRO A 64 1.85 3.36 4.83
C PRO A 64 2.50 2.57 3.71
N GLY A 65 3.63 3.07 3.26
CA GLY A 65 4.46 2.43 2.27
C GLY A 65 5.14 3.41 1.34
N GLY A 66 6.06 2.91 0.54
CA GLY A 66 6.84 3.78 -0.33
C GLY A 66 7.70 3.04 -1.35
N THR A 67 8.55 3.82 -1.95
CA THR A 67 9.45 3.40 -3.01
C THR A 67 10.65 2.66 -2.43
N LEU A 68 11.05 1.55 -3.06
CA LEU A 68 12.24 0.81 -2.67
C LEU A 68 13.52 1.66 -2.88
N GLU A 69 14.46 1.55 -1.96
CA GLU A 69 15.80 2.11 -2.08
C GLU A 69 16.74 1.16 -2.86
N PRO A 70 17.90 1.64 -3.34
CA PRO A 70 18.84 0.79 -4.08
C PRO A 70 19.25 -0.46 -3.28
N GLY A 71 19.00 -1.65 -3.86
CA GLY A 71 19.34 -2.92 -3.23
C GLY A 71 18.40 -3.38 -2.11
N GLU A 72 17.33 -2.64 -1.84
CA GLU A 72 16.36 -2.97 -0.80
C GLU A 72 15.34 -4.01 -1.33
N ASP A 73 15.01 -5.01 -0.52
CA ASP A 73 13.87 -5.87 -0.78
C ASP A 73 12.57 -5.22 -0.28
N TYR A 74 11.41 -5.70 -0.77
CA TYR A 74 10.12 -5.09 -0.46
C TYR A 74 9.75 -5.13 1.03
N LEU A 75 10.16 -6.18 1.79
CA LEU A 75 9.89 -6.25 3.23
C LEU A 75 10.81 -5.31 4.04
N ALA A 76 12.06 -5.14 3.60
CA ALA A 76 12.95 -4.17 4.21
C ALA A 76 12.41 -2.75 3.99
N ALA A 77 12.00 -2.43 2.75
CA ALA A 77 11.34 -1.17 2.43
C ALA A 77 10.09 -0.94 3.29
N LEU A 78 9.21 -1.93 3.38
CA LEU A 78 8.00 -1.83 4.18
C LEU A 78 8.29 -1.58 5.67
N ARG A 79 9.29 -2.25 6.25
CA ARG A 79 9.68 -2.03 7.65
C ARG A 79 10.26 -0.64 7.89
N ARG A 80 11.01 -0.12 6.93
CA ARG A 80 11.53 1.25 6.96
C ARG A 80 10.38 2.26 6.90
N GLU A 81 9.50 2.14 5.89
CA GLU A 81 8.36 3.04 5.70
C GLU A 81 7.40 3.04 6.91
N LEU A 82 7.14 1.87 7.51
CA LEU A 82 6.30 1.79 8.71
C LEU A 82 6.88 2.57 9.90
N ARG A 83 8.21 2.58 10.07
CA ARG A 83 8.85 3.39 11.11
C ARG A 83 8.79 4.88 10.77
N GLU A 84 9.01 5.21 9.50
CA GLU A 84 9.05 6.59 9.01
C GLU A 84 7.67 7.24 9.03
N GLU A 85 6.64 6.54 8.56
CA GLU A 85 5.31 7.10 8.34
C GLU A 85 4.31 6.78 9.46
N ALA A 86 4.49 5.68 10.18
CA ALA A 86 3.53 5.27 11.22
C ALA A 86 4.15 5.15 12.63
N GLY A 87 5.46 5.26 12.78
CA GLY A 87 6.12 4.98 14.04
C GLY A 87 5.86 3.55 14.52
N ALA A 88 5.85 2.58 13.59
CA ALA A 88 5.36 1.23 13.83
C ALA A 88 6.35 0.14 13.43
N GLU A 89 6.14 -1.05 13.98
CA GLU A 89 6.83 -2.28 13.63
C GLU A 89 5.87 -3.29 13.01
N LEU A 90 6.31 -3.94 11.93
CA LEU A 90 5.58 -5.01 11.27
C LEU A 90 5.59 -6.29 12.10
N ARG A 91 4.40 -6.87 12.36
CA ARG A 91 4.22 -8.15 13.07
C ARG A 91 3.87 -9.29 12.12
N SER A 92 3.02 -9.03 11.14
CA SER A 92 2.68 -9.99 10.09
C SER A 92 2.45 -9.28 8.77
N TRP A 93 2.58 -10.00 7.67
CA TRP A 93 2.28 -9.48 6.34
C TRP A 93 1.74 -10.60 5.44
N THR A 94 0.65 -10.33 4.76
CA THR A 94 0.02 -11.20 3.79
C THR A 94 -0.23 -10.41 2.52
N LEU A 95 0.15 -10.96 1.38
CA LEU A 95 -0.05 -10.34 0.08
C LEU A 95 -1.55 -10.25 -0.24
N LEU A 96 -2.00 -9.09 -0.67
CA LEU A 96 -3.33 -8.86 -1.28
C LEU A 96 -3.28 -8.95 -2.80
N GLY A 97 -2.18 -8.53 -3.36
CA GLY A 97 -1.95 -8.41 -4.79
C GLY A 97 -0.95 -7.33 -5.13
N ALA A 98 -0.96 -6.89 -6.37
CA ALA A 98 -0.09 -5.82 -6.82
C ALA A 98 -0.77 -4.93 -7.87
N TYR A 99 -0.50 -3.65 -7.85
CA TYR A 99 -0.78 -2.80 -8.99
C TYR A 99 0.27 -3.05 -10.08
N ARG A 100 -0.18 -3.43 -11.27
CA ARG A 100 0.63 -3.36 -12.48
C ARG A 100 0.67 -1.91 -12.92
N CYS A 101 1.85 -1.33 -12.96
CA CYS A 101 2.09 0.06 -13.26
C CYS A 101 2.80 0.21 -14.60
N HIS A 102 2.37 1.19 -15.39
CA HIS A 102 3.04 1.61 -16.61
C HIS A 102 3.24 3.11 -16.58
N SER A 103 4.48 3.56 -16.72
CA SER A 103 4.85 4.97 -16.75
C SER A 103 5.03 5.45 -18.19
N VAL A 104 4.35 6.55 -18.53
CA VAL A 104 4.55 7.25 -19.81
C VAL A 104 5.63 8.34 -19.73
N ALA A 105 6.29 8.50 -18.59
CA ALA A 105 7.44 9.38 -18.45
C ALA A 105 8.64 8.85 -19.24
N SER A 106 9.53 9.72 -19.68
CA SER A 106 10.73 9.34 -20.45
C SER A 106 11.78 8.61 -19.60
N ASN A 107 11.76 8.80 -18.29
CA ASN A 107 12.73 8.24 -17.36
C ASN A 107 12.03 7.70 -16.11
N PRO A 108 12.63 6.73 -15.40
CA PRO A 108 12.12 6.28 -14.12
C PRO A 108 12.10 7.41 -13.08
N TYR A 109 11.19 7.30 -12.12
CA TYR A 109 11.09 8.25 -11.00
C TYR A 109 12.41 8.37 -10.20
N ARG A 110 13.12 7.24 -10.04
CA ARG A 110 14.50 7.20 -9.53
C ARG A 110 15.33 6.26 -10.42
N PRO A 111 16.62 6.52 -10.66
CA PRO A 111 17.43 5.79 -11.65
C PRO A 111 17.51 4.27 -11.46
N HIS A 112 17.34 3.79 -10.22
CA HIS A 112 17.42 2.35 -9.89
C HIS A 112 16.08 1.61 -10.00
N LEU A 113 14.96 2.31 -10.23
CA LEU A 113 13.64 1.69 -10.30
C LEU A 113 13.38 1.09 -11.70
N PRO A 114 12.60 -0.01 -11.77
CA PRO A 114 12.16 -0.55 -13.03
C PRO A 114 11.30 0.45 -13.81
N HIS A 115 11.45 0.46 -15.13
CA HIS A 115 10.78 1.40 -16.04
C HIS A 115 10.72 0.82 -17.46
N PRO A 116 9.65 1.03 -18.23
CA PRO A 116 8.42 1.75 -17.88
C PRO A 116 7.44 0.93 -17.03
N ASP A 117 7.61 -0.39 -17.01
CA ASP A 117 6.72 -1.33 -16.34
C ASP A 117 7.29 -1.75 -14.98
N PHE A 118 6.46 -1.67 -13.96
CA PHE A 118 6.83 -2.04 -12.59
C PHE A 118 5.60 -2.45 -11.77
N TYR A 119 5.83 -2.94 -10.55
CA TYR A 119 4.77 -3.31 -9.63
C TYR A 119 4.82 -2.49 -8.34
N ARG A 120 3.63 -2.11 -7.85
CA ARG A 120 3.40 -1.70 -6.46
C ARG A 120 2.76 -2.86 -5.73
N VAL A 121 3.50 -3.50 -4.86
CA VAL A 121 2.99 -4.63 -4.07
C VAL A 121 2.16 -4.10 -2.91
N VAL A 122 0.99 -4.70 -2.68
CA VAL A 122 0.11 -4.36 -1.57
C VAL A 122 -0.18 -5.60 -0.75
N GLY A 123 0.03 -5.50 0.55
CA GLY A 123 -0.35 -6.51 1.52
C GLY A 123 -1.18 -5.93 2.64
N PHE A 124 -1.59 -6.78 3.56
CA PHE A 124 -2.16 -6.37 4.84
C PHE A 124 -1.44 -7.08 5.98
N GLY A 125 -1.57 -6.57 7.18
CA GLY A 125 -0.96 -7.22 8.34
C GLY A 125 -1.11 -6.47 9.64
N GLU A 126 -0.70 -7.16 10.71
CA GLU A 126 -0.65 -6.58 12.05
C GLU A 126 0.62 -5.75 12.21
N ILE A 127 0.47 -4.62 12.85
CA ILE A 127 1.58 -3.75 13.26
C ILE A 127 1.48 -3.42 14.75
N THR A 128 2.57 -2.97 15.33
CA THR A 128 2.59 -2.39 16.68
C THR A 128 3.10 -0.96 16.59
N LEU A 129 2.33 -0.02 17.08
CA LEU A 129 2.79 1.36 17.23
C LEU A 129 3.82 1.41 18.35
N VAL A 130 5.02 1.91 18.06
CA VAL A 130 6.16 1.96 19.00
C VAL A 130 6.65 3.37 19.25
N GLY A 131 6.20 4.34 18.50
CA GLY A 131 6.61 5.75 18.63
C GLY A 131 5.85 6.68 17.71
N GLN A 132 6.45 7.83 17.46
CA GLN A 132 5.95 8.79 16.47
C GLN A 132 6.60 8.54 15.10
N PRO A 133 5.95 8.94 13.99
CA PRO A 133 6.59 8.98 12.68
C PRO A 133 7.91 9.76 12.72
N THR A 134 8.94 9.25 12.05
CA THR A 134 10.25 9.93 12.03
C THR A 134 10.34 10.98 10.94
N ASN A 135 9.46 10.93 9.94
CA ASN A 135 9.34 11.93 8.87
C ASN A 135 10.70 12.33 8.27
N PRO A 136 11.42 11.43 7.60
CA PRO A 136 12.71 11.75 7.02
C PRO A 136 12.60 12.85 5.97
N SER A 137 13.66 13.62 5.79
CA SER A 137 13.70 14.68 4.79
C SER A 137 13.53 14.11 3.37
N GLY A 138 12.60 14.69 2.60
CA GLY A 138 12.36 14.31 1.20
C GLY A 138 11.14 13.41 0.98
N GLY A 139 10.44 12.99 2.05
CA GLY A 139 9.12 12.36 1.99
C GLY A 139 7.99 13.35 2.25
N GLU A 140 6.74 12.91 2.06
CA GLU A 140 5.58 13.67 2.55
C GLU A 140 5.55 13.59 4.08
N GLU A 141 5.35 14.73 4.74
CA GLU A 141 5.26 14.77 6.19
C GLU A 141 3.96 14.12 6.68
N VAL A 142 4.06 13.08 7.49
CA VAL A 142 2.93 12.50 8.21
C VAL A 142 2.67 13.35 9.46
N VAL A 143 1.47 13.88 9.55
CA VAL A 143 1.03 14.76 10.64
C VAL A 143 0.16 14.04 11.67
N GLU A 144 -0.42 12.90 11.31
CA GLU A 144 -1.30 12.14 12.22
C GLU A 144 -1.26 10.65 11.87
N VAL A 145 -1.29 9.81 12.90
CA VAL A 145 -1.51 8.36 12.82
C VAL A 145 -2.74 8.03 13.64
N SER A 146 -3.77 7.47 13.02
CA SER A 146 -5.06 7.23 13.66
C SER A 146 -5.45 5.76 13.58
N LEU A 147 -6.02 5.24 14.69
CA LEU A 147 -6.71 3.96 14.72
C LEU A 147 -8.21 4.21 14.58
N MET A 148 -8.87 3.48 13.70
CA MET A 148 -10.30 3.65 13.49
C MET A 148 -10.99 2.37 13.00
N PRO A 149 -12.31 2.21 13.29
CA PRO A 149 -13.09 1.11 12.76
C PRO A 149 -13.10 1.11 11.22
N ILE A 150 -13.16 -0.07 10.61
CA ILE A 150 -13.14 -0.25 9.14
C ILE A 150 -14.21 0.58 8.44
N ALA A 151 -15.44 0.61 8.96
CA ALA A 151 -16.52 1.41 8.35
C ALA A 151 -16.17 2.91 8.27
N THR A 152 -15.44 3.42 9.27
CA THR A 152 -14.95 4.80 9.29
C THR A 152 -13.86 5.01 8.24
N VAL A 153 -12.93 4.06 8.11
CA VAL A 153 -11.86 4.11 7.10
C VAL A 153 -12.42 4.11 5.69
N GLU A 154 -13.38 3.22 5.40
CA GLU A 154 -14.01 3.16 4.07
C GLU A 154 -14.68 4.48 3.70
N HIS A 155 -15.45 5.06 4.65
CA HIS A 155 -16.09 6.35 4.45
C HIS A 155 -15.06 7.46 4.21
N LEU A 156 -13.99 7.50 5.00
CA LEU A 156 -12.91 8.47 4.89
C LEU A 156 -12.26 8.45 3.50
N PHE A 157 -11.81 7.29 3.02
CA PHE A 157 -11.16 7.20 1.72
C PHE A 157 -12.11 7.52 0.57
N ARG A 158 -13.40 7.16 0.67
CA ARG A 158 -14.41 7.56 -0.33
C ARG A 158 -14.61 9.07 -0.39
N GLN A 159 -14.62 9.76 0.75
CA GLN A 159 -14.69 11.23 0.80
C GLN A 159 -13.50 11.90 0.10
N TRP A 160 -12.32 11.26 0.15
CA TRP A 160 -11.11 11.72 -0.52
C TRP A 160 -10.96 11.18 -1.96
N GLN A 161 -12.04 10.65 -2.52
CA GLN A 161 -12.07 10.11 -3.90
C GLN A 161 -11.03 9.01 -4.13
N ARG A 162 -10.78 8.19 -3.08
CA ARG A 162 -9.89 7.03 -3.11
C ARG A 162 -10.67 5.74 -2.80
N PRO A 163 -11.70 5.41 -3.64
CA PRO A 163 -12.47 4.18 -3.45
C PRO A 163 -11.58 2.92 -3.60
N ASP A 164 -10.51 3.01 -4.37
CA ASP A 164 -9.51 1.96 -4.54
C ASP A 164 -8.88 1.56 -3.19
N ILE A 165 -8.47 2.51 -2.36
CA ILE A 165 -7.92 2.22 -1.03
C ILE A 165 -9.00 1.68 -0.10
N ALA A 166 -10.21 2.24 -0.11
CA ALA A 166 -11.33 1.69 0.66
C ALA A 166 -11.59 0.21 0.32
N ALA A 167 -11.48 -0.15 -0.96
CA ALA A 167 -11.63 -1.53 -1.42
C ALA A 167 -10.50 -2.46 -0.97
N LEU A 168 -9.26 -1.96 -0.85
CA LEU A 168 -8.16 -2.73 -0.27
C LEU A 168 -8.45 -3.11 1.20
N TYR A 169 -9.01 -2.21 2.00
CA TYR A 169 -9.44 -2.53 3.37
C TYR A 169 -10.54 -3.59 3.40
N ARG A 170 -11.54 -3.49 2.52
CA ARG A 170 -12.60 -4.52 2.39
C ARG A 170 -12.02 -5.88 1.99
N LEU A 171 -11.10 -5.90 1.03
CA LEU A 171 -10.42 -7.12 0.60
C LEU A 171 -9.62 -7.75 1.74
N ALA A 172 -8.84 -6.95 2.46
CA ALA A 172 -8.08 -7.40 3.62
C ALA A 172 -8.98 -8.02 4.70
N MET A 173 -10.11 -7.38 5.01
CA MET A 173 -11.07 -7.89 6.00
C MET A 173 -11.70 -9.22 5.58
N ARG A 174 -12.03 -9.40 4.31
CA ARG A 174 -12.56 -10.67 3.81
C ARG A 174 -11.55 -11.81 4.01
N ILE A 175 -10.28 -11.57 3.68
CA ILE A 175 -9.23 -12.59 3.82
C ILE A 175 -8.96 -12.87 5.31
N ARG A 176 -8.91 -11.84 6.17
CA ARG A 176 -8.76 -12.01 7.63
C ARG A 176 -9.91 -12.80 8.26
N GLY A 177 -11.15 -12.60 7.80
CA GLY A 177 -12.32 -13.31 8.31
C GLY A 177 -12.46 -14.74 7.79
N SER A 178 -11.68 -15.12 6.80
CA SER A 178 -11.66 -16.47 6.19
C SER A 178 -10.52 -17.35 6.73
N ALA A 179 -9.61 -16.80 7.52
CA ALA A 179 -8.49 -17.49 8.17
C ALA A 179 -8.82 -17.74 9.64
#